data_5cd166ae7aa4a07c47586d29ebc1d268
#
_entry.id   5cd166ae7aa4a07c47586d29ebc1d268
#
_cell.length_a   1.000
_cell.length_b   1.000
_cell.length_c   1.000
_cell.angle_alpha   90.00
_cell.angle_beta   90.00
_cell.angle_gamma   90.00
#
_symmetry.space_group_name_H-M   'P 1'
#
loop_
_entity.id
_entity.type
_entity.pdbx_description
1 polymer ?
#
loop_
_entity_poly.entity_id
_entity_poly.type
_entity_poly.pdbx_seq_one_letter_code
_entity_poly.pdbx_strand_id
1 'polypeptide(L)'
;MLDNENTWDKLLQIKTTGRDDSNSDQYCYPYEPTPYSVLERLANSGLIHKKDVVLDYGCGKGRVDFFLAYQTRANTIGIEYDERIYQSAMMNQETALSGAKTRFELFEGHDNREQIMIFRIG
;
A
#
# COMPACT_ATOMS: atom_id res chain seq x y z
N MET A 1 20.45 -14.21 -6.02
CA MET A 1 19.20 -14.17 -5.27
C MET A 1 18.39 -12.96 -5.70
N LEU A 2 17.14 -13.16 -6.07
CA LEU A 2 16.28 -12.07 -6.47
C LEU A 2 15.81 -11.28 -5.24
N ASP A 3 15.96 -9.96 -5.29
CA ASP A 3 15.41 -9.08 -4.27
C ASP A 3 13.90 -8.92 -4.55
N ASN A 4 13.09 -9.67 -3.82
CA ASN A 4 11.64 -9.70 -4.01
C ASN A 4 11.01 -8.31 -3.89
N GLU A 5 11.51 -7.51 -2.96
CA GLU A 5 10.96 -6.18 -2.70
C GLU A 5 11.17 -5.24 -3.89
N ASN A 6 12.39 -5.18 -4.39
CA ASN A 6 12.70 -4.34 -5.54
C ASN A 6 12.08 -4.89 -6.84
N THR A 7 12.01 -6.20 -6.97
CA THR A 7 11.41 -6.84 -8.15
C THR A 7 9.93 -6.49 -8.27
N TRP A 8 9.18 -6.59 -7.17
CA TRP A 8 7.77 -6.24 -7.18
C TRP A 8 7.56 -4.74 -7.39
N ASP A 9 8.36 -3.88 -6.74
CA ASP A 9 8.26 -2.44 -6.95
C ASP A 9 8.45 -2.08 -8.43
N LYS A 10 9.44 -2.67 -9.08
CA LYS A 10 9.67 -2.41 -10.50
C LYS A 10 8.51 -2.89 -11.37
N LEU A 11 8.02 -4.08 -11.11
CA LEU A 11 6.90 -4.64 -11.87
C LEU A 11 5.65 -3.76 -11.73
N LEU A 12 5.35 -3.31 -10.53
CA LEU A 12 4.19 -2.48 -10.25
C LEU A 12 4.40 -1.01 -10.64
N GLN A 13 5.64 -0.62 -10.94
CA GLN A 13 6.05 0.75 -11.28
C GLN A 13 5.81 1.73 -10.12
N ILE A 14 6.22 1.31 -8.94
CA ILE A 14 6.11 2.11 -7.71
C ILE A 14 7.44 2.10 -6.96
N LYS A 15 7.54 2.97 -5.96
CA LYS A 15 8.71 3.08 -5.08
C LYS A 15 8.26 3.01 -3.65
N THR A 16 8.31 1.81 -3.07
CA THR A 16 7.91 1.58 -1.68
C THR A 16 8.99 0.87 -0.87
N THR A 17 10.05 0.39 -1.54
CA THR A 17 11.12 -0.35 -0.89
C THR A 17 12.15 0.60 -0.30
N GLY A 18 12.70 0.20 0.83
CA GLY A 18 13.68 0.97 1.54
C GLY A 18 13.05 1.78 2.67
N ARG A 19 13.91 2.15 3.60
CA ARG A 19 13.52 2.92 4.75
C ARG A 19 13.79 4.39 4.46
N ASP A 20 12.81 5.23 4.71
CA ASP A 20 13.02 6.67 4.55
C ASP A 20 13.58 7.24 5.86
N ASP A 21 14.90 7.21 5.98
CA ASP A 21 15.60 7.73 7.15
C ASP A 21 15.89 9.22 7.05
N SER A 22 15.72 9.81 5.88
CA SER A 22 16.08 11.22 5.67
C SER A 22 15.27 12.19 6.51
N ASN A 23 14.07 11.77 6.93
CA ASN A 23 13.17 12.58 7.73
C ASN A 23 12.72 11.84 9.00
N SER A 24 13.55 10.94 9.51
CA SER A 24 13.19 10.11 10.67
C SER A 24 12.82 10.92 11.90
N ASP A 25 13.45 12.10 12.08
CA ASP A 25 13.16 12.97 13.21
C ASP A 25 11.77 13.62 13.15
N GLN A 26 11.12 13.56 11.98
CA GLN A 26 9.83 14.19 11.75
C GLN A 26 8.68 13.20 11.82
N TYR A 27 8.98 11.91 11.91
CA TYR A 27 8.00 10.87 12.06
C TYR A 27 8.13 10.26 13.45
N CYS A 28 6.99 9.97 14.05
CA CYS A 28 7.00 9.24 15.33
C CYS A 28 7.56 7.83 15.16
N TYR A 29 7.46 7.30 13.95
CA TYR A 29 7.90 5.94 13.63
C TYR A 29 8.51 5.92 12.23
N PRO A 30 9.57 5.13 12.01
CA PRO A 30 10.11 4.96 10.68
C PRO A 30 9.11 4.22 9.78
N TYR A 31 9.12 4.57 8.51
CA TYR A 31 8.32 3.87 7.52
C TYR A 31 8.89 2.47 7.29
N GLU A 32 8.07 1.45 7.46
CA GLU A 32 8.42 0.06 7.17
C GLU A 32 7.26 -0.60 6.42
N PRO A 33 7.44 -0.89 5.12
CA PRO A 33 6.36 -1.50 4.36
C PRO A 33 6.20 -2.98 4.70
N THR A 34 4.98 -3.47 4.60
CA THR A 34 4.69 -4.90 4.74
C THR A 34 5.45 -5.68 3.65
N PRO A 35 6.17 -6.75 4.01
CA PRO A 35 6.91 -7.54 3.02
C PRO A 35 5.99 -8.10 1.93
N TYR A 36 6.47 -8.10 0.69
CA TYR A 36 5.69 -8.65 -0.42
C TYR A 36 5.37 -10.14 -0.24
N SER A 37 6.23 -10.90 0.44
CA SER A 37 5.94 -12.30 0.72
C SER A 37 4.67 -12.49 1.52
N VAL A 38 4.40 -11.58 2.46
CA VAL A 38 3.16 -11.59 3.24
C VAL A 38 1.97 -11.24 2.35
N LEU A 39 2.14 -10.24 1.49
CA LEU A 39 1.09 -9.81 0.57
C LEU A 39 0.76 -10.89 -0.46
N GLU A 40 1.77 -11.63 -0.92
CA GLU A 40 1.56 -12.76 -1.82
C GLU A 40 0.68 -13.83 -1.17
N ARG A 41 0.94 -14.12 0.10
CA ARG A 41 0.12 -15.08 0.86
C ARG A 41 -1.33 -14.60 0.97
N LEU A 42 -1.51 -13.32 1.27
CA LEU A 42 -2.84 -12.74 1.40
C LEU A 42 -3.58 -12.80 0.07
N ALA A 43 -2.94 -12.40 -1.01
CA ALA A 43 -3.55 -12.43 -2.35
C ALA A 43 -3.91 -13.85 -2.78
N ASN A 44 -3.08 -14.84 -2.42
CA ASN A 44 -3.28 -16.23 -2.82
C ASN A 44 -4.24 -16.98 -1.89
N SER A 45 -4.67 -16.36 -0.79
CA SER A 45 -5.54 -17.01 0.19
C SER A 45 -6.98 -17.21 -0.30
N GLY A 46 -7.40 -16.48 -1.31
CA GLY A 46 -8.79 -16.48 -1.76
C GLY A 46 -9.71 -15.61 -0.93
N LEU A 47 -9.19 -14.89 0.05
CA LEU A 47 -10.01 -14.03 0.91
C LEU A 47 -10.49 -12.77 0.21
N ILE A 48 -9.73 -12.27 -0.77
CA ILE A 48 -10.06 -11.04 -1.47
C ILE A 48 -10.52 -11.36 -2.88
N HIS A 49 -11.70 -10.89 -3.24
CA HIS A 49 -12.29 -11.09 -4.55
C HIS A 49 -12.30 -9.79 -5.35
N LYS A 50 -12.36 -9.92 -6.64
CA LYS A 50 -12.34 -8.81 -7.59
C LYS A 50 -13.41 -7.74 -7.31
N LYS A 51 -14.55 -8.12 -6.75
CA LYS A 51 -15.64 -7.18 -6.44
C LYS A 51 -15.54 -6.59 -5.04
N ASP A 52 -14.56 -7.01 -4.26
CA ASP A 52 -14.37 -6.48 -2.92
C ASP A 52 -13.74 -5.09 -2.99
N VAL A 53 -13.90 -4.35 -1.90
CA VAL A 53 -13.17 -3.10 -1.65
C VAL A 53 -12.27 -3.34 -0.45
N VAL A 54 -10.99 -3.07 -0.62
CA VAL A 54 -10.00 -3.21 0.44
C VAL A 54 -9.71 -1.83 1.01
N LEU A 55 -9.87 -1.66 2.30
CA LEU A 55 -9.51 -0.45 3.01
C LEU A 55 -8.22 -0.71 3.76
N ASP A 56 -7.20 0.08 3.46
CA ASP A 56 -5.87 -0.04 4.03
C ASP A 56 -5.59 1.20 4.90
N TYR A 57 -5.78 1.06 6.19
CA TYR A 57 -5.58 2.14 7.14
C TYR A 57 -4.11 2.16 7.57
N GLY A 58 -3.46 3.30 7.42
CA GLY A 58 -2.02 3.41 7.61
C GLY A 58 -1.27 2.91 6.39
N CYS A 59 -1.72 3.31 5.20
CA CYS A 59 -1.27 2.71 3.94
C CYS A 59 0.19 3.02 3.57
N GLY A 60 0.83 3.98 4.22
CA GLY A 60 2.18 4.36 3.87
C GLY A 60 2.30 4.84 2.44
N LYS A 61 3.28 4.31 1.72
CA LYS A 61 3.51 4.67 0.32
C LYS A 61 2.62 3.90 -0.65
N GLY A 62 1.71 3.08 -0.13
CA GLY A 62 0.67 2.41 -0.91
C GLY A 62 1.00 1.01 -1.39
N ARG A 63 2.09 0.39 -0.92
CA ARG A 63 2.50 -0.95 -1.38
C ARG A 63 1.36 -1.95 -1.35
N VAL A 64 0.66 -2.06 -0.21
CA VAL A 64 -0.43 -3.02 -0.03
C VAL A 64 -1.54 -2.76 -1.05
N ASP A 65 -1.89 -1.48 -1.21
CA ASP A 65 -2.96 -1.07 -2.11
C ASP A 65 -2.64 -1.42 -3.57
N PHE A 66 -1.47 -1.04 -4.04
CA PHE A 66 -1.09 -1.29 -5.42
C PHE A 66 -0.92 -2.78 -5.71
N PHE A 67 -0.32 -3.51 -4.77
CA PHE A 67 -0.13 -4.94 -4.94
C PHE A 67 -1.45 -5.70 -4.97
N LEU A 68 -2.33 -5.45 -3.98
CA LEU A 68 -3.60 -6.15 -3.91
C LEU A 68 -4.51 -5.80 -5.10
N ALA A 69 -4.55 -4.54 -5.50
CA ALA A 69 -5.33 -4.15 -6.67
C ALA A 69 -4.83 -4.84 -7.93
N TYR A 70 -3.52 -5.00 -8.08
CA TYR A 70 -2.93 -5.69 -9.22
C TYR A 70 -3.24 -7.20 -9.20
N GLN A 71 -3.01 -7.85 -8.07
CA GLN A 71 -3.12 -9.31 -7.96
C GLN A 71 -4.56 -9.80 -7.86
N THR A 72 -5.42 -9.08 -7.14
CA THR A 72 -6.80 -9.54 -6.90
C THR A 72 -7.83 -8.83 -7.77
N ARG A 73 -7.45 -7.74 -8.41
CA ARG A 73 -8.34 -6.87 -9.20
C ARG A 73 -9.38 -6.14 -8.37
N ALA A 74 -9.27 -6.18 -7.04
CA ALA A 74 -10.13 -5.41 -6.15
C ALA A 74 -9.78 -3.94 -6.21
N ASN A 75 -10.74 -3.09 -5.91
CA ASN A 75 -10.46 -1.67 -5.66
C ASN A 75 -9.88 -1.52 -4.26
N THR A 76 -8.91 -0.64 -4.09
CA THR A 76 -8.29 -0.40 -2.80
C THR A 76 -8.36 1.08 -2.44
N ILE A 77 -8.55 1.35 -1.15
CA ILE A 77 -8.55 2.70 -0.61
C ILE A 77 -7.53 2.74 0.51
N GLY A 78 -6.52 3.57 0.35
CA GLY A 78 -5.50 3.77 1.36
C GLY A 78 -5.74 5.04 2.14
N ILE A 79 -5.60 4.97 3.44
CA ILE A 79 -5.70 6.11 4.33
C ILE A 79 -4.37 6.29 5.03
N GLU A 80 -3.81 7.48 4.93
CA GLU A 80 -2.54 7.82 5.56
C GLU A 80 -2.71 9.09 6.38
N TYR A 81 -2.10 9.15 7.54
CA TYR A 81 -2.18 10.32 8.42
C TYR A 81 -0.96 11.24 8.30
N ASP A 82 0.15 10.76 7.75
CA ASP A 82 1.37 11.56 7.56
C ASP A 82 1.39 12.13 6.16
N GLU A 83 1.34 13.45 6.04
CA GLU A 83 1.25 14.12 4.75
C GLU A 83 2.41 13.79 3.80
N ARG A 84 3.63 13.68 4.32
CA ARG A 84 4.80 13.39 3.48
C ARG A 84 4.73 12.00 2.89
N ILE A 85 4.34 11.03 3.70
CA ILE A 85 4.18 9.66 3.24
C ILE A 85 3.00 9.57 2.28
N TYR A 86 1.90 10.27 2.59
CA TYR A 86 0.75 10.36 1.70
C TYR A 86 1.16 10.88 0.31
N GLN A 87 1.99 11.93 0.24
CA GLN A 87 2.46 12.44 -1.04
C GLN A 87 3.25 11.39 -1.82
N SER A 88 4.02 10.55 -1.14
CA SER A 88 4.72 9.43 -1.79
C SER A 88 3.73 8.44 -2.41
N ALA A 89 2.63 8.15 -1.71
CA ALA A 89 1.58 7.28 -2.26
C ALA A 89 0.95 7.91 -3.50
N MET A 90 0.69 9.21 -3.47
CA MET A 90 0.11 9.92 -4.61
C MET A 90 1.06 9.93 -5.81
N MET A 91 2.36 10.09 -5.58
CA MET A 91 3.34 10.01 -6.66
C MET A 91 3.37 8.60 -7.25
N ASN A 92 3.32 7.58 -6.41
CA ASN A 92 3.27 6.20 -6.88
C ASN A 92 2.00 5.93 -7.70
N GLN A 93 0.89 6.53 -7.33
CA GLN A 93 -0.37 6.34 -8.06
C GLN A 93 -0.26 6.77 -9.51
N GLU A 94 0.51 7.82 -9.79
CA GLU A 94 0.68 8.34 -11.15
C GLU A 94 1.37 7.33 -12.07
N THR A 95 2.28 6.52 -11.54
CA THR A 95 3.08 5.58 -12.34
C THR A 95 2.64 4.14 -12.21
N ALA A 96 1.89 3.80 -11.16
CA ALA A 96 1.54 2.41 -10.86
C ALA A 96 0.66 1.78 -11.93
N LEU A 97 0.93 0.51 -12.25
CA LEU A 97 0.10 -0.27 -13.17
C LEU A 97 -1.34 -0.36 -12.69
N SER A 98 -1.54 -0.46 -11.39
CA SER A 98 -2.86 -0.59 -10.77
C SER A 98 -3.43 0.73 -10.25
N GLY A 99 -2.83 1.86 -10.63
CA GLY A 99 -3.20 3.17 -10.09
C GLY A 99 -4.68 3.51 -10.25
N ALA A 100 -5.30 3.09 -11.34
CA ALA A 100 -6.72 3.36 -11.58
C ALA A 100 -7.66 2.64 -10.62
N LYS A 101 -7.17 1.61 -9.93
CA LYS A 101 -7.98 0.85 -8.96
C LYS A 101 -7.67 1.24 -7.52
N THR A 102 -6.82 2.23 -7.32
CA THR A 102 -6.39 2.67 -6.00
C THR A 102 -6.86 4.10 -5.76
N ARG A 103 -7.15 4.39 -4.51
CA ARG A 103 -7.52 5.73 -4.08
C ARG A 103 -6.84 5.99 -2.74
N PHE A 104 -6.34 7.21 -2.53
CA PHE A 104 -5.66 7.56 -1.29
C PHE A 104 -6.28 8.80 -0.67
N GLU A 105 -6.43 8.77 0.64
CA GLU A 105 -6.95 9.89 1.41
C GLU A 105 -6.00 10.22 2.55
N LEU A 106 -5.78 11.50 2.76
CA LEU A 106 -5.02 11.99 3.91
C LEU A 106 -5.99 12.22 5.05
N PHE A 107 -5.72 11.61 6.19
CA PHE A 107 -6.59 11.70 7.35
C PHE A 107 -5.73 11.91 8.58
N GLU A 108 -5.75 13.10 9.15
CA GLU A 108 -4.97 13.39 10.35
C GLU A 108 -5.48 12.57 11.52
N GLY A 109 -4.58 11.80 12.10
CA GLY A 109 -4.89 10.92 13.21
C GLY A 109 -3.62 10.49 13.93
N HIS A 110 -3.78 9.57 14.88
CA HIS A 110 -2.67 9.15 15.72
C HIS A 110 -2.32 7.67 15.60
N ASP A 111 -3.11 6.89 14.89
CA ASP A 111 -2.83 5.47 14.74
C ASP A 111 -2.02 5.26 13.47
N ASN A 112 -0.77 4.80 13.64
CA ASN A 112 0.15 4.57 12.54
C ASN A 112 0.31 3.10 12.22
N ARG A 113 -0.48 2.22 12.83
CA ARG A 113 -0.45 0.79 12.53
C ARG A 113 -1.29 0.50 11.31
N GLU A 114 -0.72 -0.26 10.39
CA GLU A 114 -1.46 -0.67 9.21
C GLU A 114 -2.55 -1.67 9.57
N GLN A 115 -3.77 -1.41 9.11
CA GLN A 115 -4.91 -2.29 9.30
C GLN A 115 -5.62 -2.44 7.98
N ILE A 116 -5.88 -3.67 7.60
CA ILE A 116 -6.53 -3.98 6.33
C ILE A 116 -7.93 -4.51 6.61
N MET A 117 -8.92 -3.89 5.98
CA MET A 117 -10.31 -4.33 6.07
C MET A 117 -10.83 -4.64 4.67
N ILE A 118 -11.63 -5.69 4.57
CA ILE A 118 -12.18 -6.12 3.30
C ILE A 118 -13.69 -5.97 3.36
N PHE A 119 -14.24 -5.22 2.39
CA PHE A 119 -15.68 -5.02 2.30
C PHE A 119 -16.21 -5.73 1.07
N ARG A 120 -17.24 -6.55 1.26
CA ARG A 120 -17.89 -7.27 0.18
C ARG A 120 -19.31 -6.77 0.04
N ILE A 121 -19.65 -6.37 -1.16
CA ILE A 121 -20.99 -5.88 -1.49
C ILE A 121 -21.78 -7.01 -2.13
N GLY A 122 -22.89 -7.30 -1.59
CA GLY A 122 -23.83 -8.25 -2.13
C GLY A 122 -23.74 -9.62 -1.68
#